data_fce3fd32f830f4f7cbad784b55eabe15
#
_entry.id   fce3fd32f830f4f7cbad784b55eabe15
#
_cell.length_a   1.000
_cell.length_b   1.000
_cell.length_c   1.000
_cell.angle_alpha   90.00
_cell.angle_beta   90.00
_cell.angle_gamma   90.00
#
_symmetry.space_group_name_H-M   'P 1'
#
loop_
_entity.id
_entity.type
_entity.pdbx_description
1 polymer ?
#
loop_
_entity_poly.entity_id
_entity_poly.type
_entity_poly.pdbx_seq_one_letter_code
_entity_poly.pdbx_strand_id
1 'polypeptide(L)'
;VRWFQVFTRLTVQANDLPEQLGGNIMWQAISRLLSEQLGEAEVEQRTELPGGEIHAAWRIRYAGHEIFVKSDEREMLPIFTAEADQLELLARSNTVRVPKVWGLGSDRDYSFLLLEYLPAKPLDAHNAFLLGQQLARLHEWSDQPQFGLDFDNDLSTTPQPNAWQRRWSTFFAEQRIGWQLEMAAEKGIHLGDIDLIVDFVHQALASHQPQPSLLHGDLWSGNCALGPEGPFIYDPACYWGDRECDLAMLPLHPDQPPQIYDGYQSVSPLPPGFLDRQPLYQLYTLLNRAILFGGQHLVNAQKALDRVLAA
;
A
#
# COMPACT_ATOMS: atom_id res chain seq x y z
N VAL A 1 -13.85 10.63 -10.06
CA VAL A 1 -15.30 10.42 -9.82
C VAL A 1 -15.86 9.28 -10.70
N ARG A 2 -15.21 8.87 -11.80
CA ARG A 2 -15.71 7.80 -12.69
C ARG A 2 -15.12 6.41 -12.47
N TRP A 3 -14.11 6.25 -11.64
CA TRP A 3 -13.54 4.93 -11.29
C TRP A 3 -14.27 4.26 -10.12
N PHE A 4 -15.04 5.02 -9.34
CA PHE A 4 -15.94 4.48 -8.30
C PHE A 4 -17.15 3.72 -8.86
N GLN A 5 -17.42 3.75 -10.20
CA GLN A 5 -18.62 3.17 -10.79
C GLN A 5 -18.42 1.90 -11.63
N VAL A 6 -17.22 1.38 -11.77
CA VAL A 6 -16.98 0.18 -12.61
C VAL A 6 -17.04 -1.14 -11.82
N PHE A 7 -17.02 -1.10 -10.49
CA PHE A 7 -17.07 -2.32 -9.66
C PHE A 7 -18.41 -2.60 -8.97
N THR A 8 -19.49 -1.93 -9.35
CA THR A 8 -20.83 -2.25 -8.84
C THR A 8 -21.49 -3.34 -9.67
N ARG A 9 -21.00 -4.59 -9.60
CA ARG A 9 -21.78 -5.78 -9.96
C ARG A 9 -21.18 -7.09 -9.43
N LEU A 10 -21.11 -7.21 -8.12
CA LEU A 10 -21.36 -8.44 -7.38
C LEU A 10 -21.95 -8.00 -6.04
N THR A 11 -23.17 -7.48 -6.10
CA THR A 11 -24.00 -7.38 -4.91
C THR A 11 -24.41 -8.78 -4.51
N VAL A 12 -23.63 -9.40 -3.62
CA VAL A 12 -24.23 -10.29 -2.65
C VAL A 12 -25.14 -9.40 -1.81
N GLN A 13 -26.44 -9.66 -1.89
CA GLN A 13 -27.42 -8.92 -1.09
C GLN A 13 -27.05 -9.05 0.38
N ALA A 14 -26.80 -7.94 1.03
CA ALA A 14 -26.41 -7.80 2.43
C ALA A 14 -27.53 -8.19 3.42
N ASN A 15 -28.38 -9.15 3.08
CA ASN A 15 -29.55 -9.53 3.89
C ASN A 15 -29.48 -10.91 4.55
N ASP A 16 -28.38 -11.64 4.47
CA ASP A 16 -28.30 -13.01 5.04
C ASP A 16 -27.03 -13.30 5.85
N LEU A 17 -26.39 -12.30 6.43
CA LEU A 17 -25.39 -12.56 7.49
C LEU A 17 -26.14 -12.62 8.85
N PRO A 18 -25.87 -13.63 9.69
CA PRO A 18 -26.48 -13.72 11.01
C PRO A 18 -25.95 -12.60 11.92
N GLU A 19 -26.66 -11.49 11.93
CA GLU A 19 -26.38 -10.24 12.66
C GLU A 19 -26.30 -10.40 14.18
N GLN A 20 -26.48 -11.58 14.76
CA GLN A 20 -26.87 -11.63 16.17
C GLN A 20 -25.94 -12.34 17.16
N LEU A 21 -24.84 -12.98 16.76
CA LEU A 21 -23.93 -13.59 17.74
C LEU A 21 -22.43 -13.33 17.50
N GLY A 22 -21.89 -13.40 16.29
CA GLY A 22 -20.46 -13.18 16.01
C GLY A 22 -20.06 -11.71 16.11
N GLY A 23 -20.81 -10.80 15.52
CA GLY A 23 -20.50 -9.38 15.51
C GLY A 23 -20.44 -8.72 16.90
N ASN A 24 -21.16 -9.24 17.88
CA ASN A 24 -21.15 -8.68 19.24
C ASN A 24 -19.85 -8.99 19.99
N ILE A 25 -19.19 -10.12 19.72
CA ILE A 25 -17.95 -10.53 20.38
C ILE A 25 -16.78 -9.66 19.89
N MET A 26 -16.69 -9.40 18.57
CA MET A 26 -15.68 -8.50 18.01
C MET A 26 -15.78 -7.09 18.60
N TRP A 27 -16.98 -6.53 18.68
CA TRP A 27 -17.17 -5.19 19.26
C TRP A 27 -16.83 -5.13 20.75
N GLN A 28 -17.06 -6.21 21.51
CA GLN A 28 -16.59 -6.32 22.89
C GLN A 28 -15.07 -6.36 23.00
N ALA A 29 -14.39 -7.08 22.08
CA ALA A 29 -12.94 -7.12 22.02
C ALA A 29 -12.36 -5.73 21.68
N ILE A 30 -12.95 -5.03 20.69
CA ILE A 30 -12.60 -3.65 20.34
C ILE A 30 -12.79 -2.71 21.56
N SER A 31 -13.95 -2.76 22.22
CA SER A 31 -14.21 -1.91 23.40
C SER A 31 -13.21 -2.15 24.52
N ARG A 32 -12.83 -3.41 24.77
CA ARG A 32 -11.83 -3.76 25.78
C ARG A 32 -10.46 -3.16 25.44
N LEU A 33 -10.02 -3.32 24.21
CA LEU A 33 -8.74 -2.78 23.75
C LEU A 33 -8.70 -1.25 23.85
N LEU A 34 -9.77 -0.59 23.45
CA LEU A 34 -9.86 0.88 23.52
C LEU A 34 -9.97 1.37 24.97
N SER A 35 -10.61 0.61 25.86
CA SER A 35 -10.73 0.99 27.28
C SER A 35 -9.38 1.04 28.01
N GLU A 36 -8.44 0.20 27.61
CA GLU A 36 -7.08 0.20 28.16
C GLU A 36 -6.30 1.48 27.82
N GLN A 37 -6.63 2.13 26.71
CA GLN A 37 -5.93 3.34 26.24
C GLN A 37 -6.68 4.64 26.51
N LEU A 38 -8.01 4.62 26.40
CA LEU A 38 -8.87 5.80 26.41
C LEU A 38 -9.80 5.88 27.62
N GLY A 39 -9.77 4.85 28.48
CA GLY A 39 -10.69 4.72 29.63
C GLY A 39 -12.00 4.03 29.23
N GLU A 40 -12.77 3.64 30.23
CA GLU A 40 -14.05 2.95 30.03
C GLU A 40 -15.07 3.87 29.34
N ALA A 41 -15.57 3.43 28.20
CA ALA A 41 -16.65 4.03 27.44
C ALA A 41 -17.36 2.96 26.60
N GLU A 42 -18.46 3.32 25.97
CA GLU A 42 -19.13 2.47 25.00
C GLU A 42 -18.84 2.95 23.56
N VAL A 43 -18.94 2.04 22.61
CA VAL A 43 -18.96 2.40 21.19
C VAL A 43 -20.28 3.09 20.88
N GLU A 44 -20.23 4.42 20.73
CA GLU A 44 -21.42 5.26 20.61
C GLU A 44 -22.10 5.15 19.24
N GLN A 45 -21.30 5.03 18.18
CA GLN A 45 -21.78 4.98 16.80
C GLN A 45 -20.99 3.95 16.01
N ARG A 46 -21.66 3.24 15.12
CA ARG A 46 -21.06 2.30 14.18
C ARG A 46 -21.64 2.60 12.81
N THR A 47 -20.82 3.02 11.89
CA THR A 47 -21.22 3.30 10.52
C THR A 47 -20.33 2.51 9.59
N GLU A 48 -20.91 1.59 8.84
CA GLU A 48 -20.19 0.87 7.80
C GLU A 48 -19.81 1.86 6.68
N LEU A 49 -18.57 1.76 6.23
CA LEU A 49 -18.05 2.63 5.19
C LEU A 49 -18.04 1.88 3.85
N PRO A 50 -18.66 2.44 2.80
CA PRO A 50 -18.62 1.85 1.47
C PRO A 50 -17.20 1.94 0.89
N GLY A 51 -16.76 0.92 0.16
CA GLY A 51 -15.52 0.97 -0.63
C GLY A 51 -14.34 0.18 -0.06
N GLY A 52 -14.51 -0.59 0.99
CA GLY A 52 -13.55 -1.64 1.36
C GLY A 52 -13.57 -2.73 0.29
N GLU A 53 -12.62 -2.71 -0.67
CA GLU A 53 -12.58 -3.71 -1.74
C GLU A 53 -12.19 -5.11 -1.24
N ILE A 54 -11.48 -5.17 -0.11
CA ILE A 54 -10.89 -6.39 0.44
C ILE A 54 -11.44 -6.66 1.84
N HIS A 55 -11.47 -5.66 2.71
CA HIS A 55 -11.86 -5.78 4.12
C HIS A 55 -13.12 -4.97 4.41
N ALA A 56 -13.93 -5.42 5.37
CA ALA A 56 -15.02 -4.61 5.89
C ALA A 56 -14.45 -3.40 6.64
N ALA A 57 -15.02 -2.22 6.37
CA ALA A 57 -14.55 -0.96 6.95
C ALA A 57 -15.67 -0.27 7.73
N TRP A 58 -15.34 0.25 8.91
CA TRP A 58 -16.27 0.92 9.79
C TRP A 58 -15.71 2.23 10.33
N ARG A 59 -16.55 3.19 10.54
CA ARG A 59 -16.28 4.36 11.39
C ARG A 59 -17.04 4.20 12.69
N ILE A 60 -16.31 4.32 13.79
CA ILE A 60 -16.91 4.26 15.13
C ILE A 60 -16.52 5.52 15.91
N ARG A 61 -17.32 5.83 16.93
CA ARG A 61 -16.98 6.82 17.94
C ARG A 61 -16.81 6.14 19.29
N TYR A 62 -15.70 6.46 19.98
CA TYR A 62 -15.37 5.93 21.29
C TYR A 62 -14.68 7.00 22.13
N ALA A 63 -15.18 7.31 23.33
CA ALA A 63 -14.63 8.33 24.23
C ALA A 63 -14.32 9.67 23.53
N GLY A 64 -15.17 10.10 22.59
CA GLY A 64 -15.01 11.33 21.82
C GLY A 64 -14.01 11.23 20.64
N HIS A 65 -13.35 10.09 20.44
CA HIS A 65 -12.47 9.84 19.30
C HIS A 65 -13.22 9.18 18.15
N GLU A 66 -12.91 9.61 16.94
CA GLU A 66 -13.35 8.95 15.70
C GLU A 66 -12.28 7.91 15.30
N ILE A 67 -12.71 6.68 15.14
CA ILE A 67 -11.83 5.53 14.87
C ILE A 67 -12.29 4.84 13.59
N PHE A 68 -11.33 4.55 12.72
CA PHE A 68 -11.51 3.71 11.55
C PHE A 68 -11.19 2.25 11.94
N VAL A 69 -12.07 1.34 11.59
CA VAL A 69 -11.92 -0.09 11.87
C VAL A 69 -11.86 -0.83 10.55
N LYS A 70 -10.77 -1.55 10.29
CA LYS A 70 -10.72 -2.63 9.31
C LYS A 70 -11.04 -3.93 10.02
N SER A 71 -11.89 -4.77 9.44
CA SER A 71 -12.19 -6.10 9.98
C SER A 71 -12.32 -7.13 8.88
N ASP A 72 -11.90 -8.35 9.19
CA ASP A 72 -11.96 -9.50 8.28
C ASP A 72 -11.95 -10.81 9.09
N GLU A 73 -11.90 -11.95 8.42
CA GLU A 73 -11.72 -13.25 9.03
C GLU A 73 -10.46 -13.28 9.92
N ARG A 74 -10.47 -14.10 10.95
CA ARG A 74 -9.38 -14.17 11.95
C ARG A 74 -8.00 -14.41 11.34
N GLU A 75 -7.97 -15.19 10.27
CA GLU A 75 -6.77 -15.57 9.53
C GLU A 75 -6.04 -14.36 8.94
N MET A 76 -6.72 -13.21 8.78
CA MET A 76 -6.15 -11.95 8.27
C MET A 76 -5.37 -11.16 9.33
N LEU A 77 -5.33 -11.60 10.58
CA LEU A 77 -4.58 -10.92 11.66
C LEU A 77 -3.10 -10.65 11.32
N PRO A 78 -2.35 -11.56 10.66
CA PRO A 78 -0.97 -11.27 10.26
C PRO A 78 -0.86 -10.08 9.29
N ILE A 79 -1.80 -9.92 8.36
CA ILE A 79 -1.84 -8.79 7.40
C ILE A 79 -2.10 -7.49 8.16
N PHE A 80 -3.06 -7.47 9.07
CA PHE A 80 -3.32 -6.30 9.92
C PHE A 80 -2.15 -5.96 10.84
N THR A 81 -1.42 -6.98 11.32
CA THR A 81 -0.20 -6.76 12.11
C THR A 81 0.89 -6.10 11.25
N ALA A 82 1.12 -6.62 10.05
CA ALA A 82 2.08 -6.04 9.12
C ALA A 82 1.71 -4.60 8.73
N GLU A 83 0.43 -4.30 8.50
CA GLU A 83 -0.04 -2.93 8.20
C GLU A 83 0.21 -1.98 9.38
N ALA A 84 -0.11 -2.42 10.60
CA ALA A 84 0.14 -1.63 11.81
C ALA A 84 1.64 -1.30 11.97
N ASP A 85 2.50 -2.30 11.85
CA ASP A 85 3.96 -2.14 11.94
C ASP A 85 4.51 -1.19 10.88
N GLN A 86 3.97 -1.23 9.67
CA GLN A 86 4.35 -0.34 8.57
C GLN A 86 3.91 1.10 8.82
N LEU A 87 2.68 1.33 9.29
CA LEU A 87 2.19 2.65 9.66
C LEU A 87 3.02 3.26 10.79
N GLU A 88 3.39 2.46 11.79
CA GLU A 88 4.27 2.90 12.86
C GLU A 88 5.69 3.20 12.37
N LEU A 89 6.21 2.41 11.41
CA LEU A 89 7.50 2.66 10.78
C LEU A 89 7.51 4.01 10.03
N LEU A 90 6.48 4.28 9.22
CA LEU A 90 6.31 5.55 8.52
C LEU A 90 6.17 6.72 9.51
N ALA A 91 5.38 6.56 10.56
CA ALA A 91 5.18 7.58 11.60
C ALA A 91 6.48 7.96 12.31
N ARG A 92 7.38 6.99 12.56
CA ARG A 92 8.70 7.23 13.19
C ARG A 92 9.60 8.16 12.39
N SER A 93 9.41 8.25 11.06
CA SER A 93 10.15 9.20 10.23
C SER A 93 9.84 10.67 10.58
N ASN A 94 8.65 10.91 11.10
CA ASN A 94 8.13 12.26 11.35
C ASN A 94 8.17 13.19 10.12
N THR A 95 8.08 12.61 8.92
CA THR A 95 8.15 13.32 7.64
C THR A 95 6.82 13.34 6.91
N VAL A 96 6.04 12.30 7.03
CA VAL A 96 4.71 12.14 6.43
C VAL A 96 3.67 11.91 7.51
N ARG A 97 2.45 12.37 7.27
CA ARG A 97 1.30 12.05 8.12
C ARG A 97 0.75 10.69 7.72
N VAL A 98 0.53 9.84 8.68
CA VAL A 98 -0.19 8.56 8.55
C VAL A 98 -1.26 8.46 9.63
N PRO A 99 -2.31 7.65 9.46
CA PRO A 99 -3.26 7.38 10.53
C PRO A 99 -2.56 6.79 11.76
N LYS A 100 -2.90 7.29 12.96
CA LYS A 100 -2.42 6.69 14.20
C LYS A 100 -3.01 5.28 14.35
N VAL A 101 -2.18 4.31 14.71
CA VAL A 101 -2.63 2.99 15.11
C VAL A 101 -3.13 3.06 16.56
N TRP A 102 -4.40 2.74 16.77
CA TRP A 102 -5.00 2.60 18.11
C TRP A 102 -4.85 1.19 18.66
N GLY A 103 -4.66 0.20 17.79
CA GLY A 103 -4.40 -1.18 18.15
C GLY A 103 -4.97 -2.15 17.13
N LEU A 104 -4.72 -3.41 17.38
CA LEU A 104 -5.20 -4.51 16.56
C LEU A 104 -5.51 -5.71 17.47
N GLY A 105 -6.31 -6.64 16.99
CA GLY A 105 -6.65 -7.83 17.74
C GLY A 105 -7.51 -8.79 16.95
N SER A 106 -7.92 -9.84 17.63
CA SER A 106 -8.88 -10.81 17.09
C SER A 106 -9.79 -11.35 18.18
N ASP A 107 -10.95 -11.80 17.75
CA ASP A 107 -11.80 -12.69 18.56
C ASP A 107 -11.75 -14.12 18.01
N ARG A 108 -12.83 -14.89 18.21
CA ARG A 108 -12.92 -16.26 17.72
C ARG A 108 -12.95 -16.36 16.19
N ASP A 109 -13.68 -15.45 15.53
CA ASP A 109 -14.07 -15.55 14.13
C ASP A 109 -13.47 -14.41 13.29
N TYR A 110 -13.15 -13.25 13.90
CA TYR A 110 -12.71 -12.04 13.23
C TYR A 110 -11.40 -11.51 13.77
N SER A 111 -10.66 -10.82 12.89
CA SER A 111 -9.55 -9.93 13.23
C SER A 111 -9.91 -8.49 12.90
N PHE A 112 -9.27 -7.53 13.56
CA PHE A 112 -9.49 -6.11 13.35
C PHE A 112 -8.23 -5.28 13.56
N LEU A 113 -8.16 -4.17 12.83
CA LEU A 113 -7.17 -3.10 12.98
C LEU A 113 -7.90 -1.78 13.24
N LEU A 114 -7.49 -1.08 14.28
CA LEU A 114 -8.07 0.19 14.71
C LEU A 114 -7.11 1.33 14.37
N LEU A 115 -7.56 2.23 13.53
CA LEU A 115 -6.80 3.38 13.06
C LEU A 115 -7.53 4.67 13.41
N GLU A 116 -6.82 5.77 13.46
CA GLU A 116 -7.39 7.10 13.48
C GLU A 116 -8.26 7.31 12.24
N TYR A 117 -9.48 7.77 12.42
CA TYR A 117 -10.33 8.15 11.31
C TYR A 117 -9.94 9.54 10.80
N LEU A 118 -9.42 9.61 9.60
CA LEU A 118 -9.09 10.85 8.90
C LEU A 118 -10.08 11.05 7.74
N PRO A 119 -10.95 12.08 7.80
CA PRO A 119 -11.83 12.38 6.69
C PRO A 119 -10.99 12.75 5.47
N ALA A 120 -11.05 11.90 4.45
CA ALA A 120 -10.22 12.00 3.25
C ALA A 120 -10.92 12.81 2.15
N LYS A 121 -10.16 13.72 1.53
CA LYS A 121 -10.55 14.45 0.31
C LYS A 121 -9.45 14.30 -0.74
N PRO A 122 -9.76 14.42 -2.04
CA PRO A 122 -8.73 14.48 -3.08
C PRO A 122 -7.71 15.59 -2.78
N LEU A 123 -6.45 15.32 -3.10
CA LEU A 123 -5.40 16.34 -3.00
C LEU A 123 -5.65 17.47 -4.00
N ASP A 124 -5.55 18.72 -3.54
CA ASP A 124 -5.40 19.87 -4.42
C ASP A 124 -3.91 20.09 -4.80
N ALA A 125 -3.65 20.99 -5.72
CA ALA A 125 -2.30 21.26 -6.23
C ALA A 125 -1.31 21.68 -5.13
N HIS A 126 -1.75 22.50 -4.15
CA HIS A 126 -0.91 22.95 -3.05
C HIS A 126 -0.54 21.80 -2.11
N ASN A 127 -1.53 21.00 -1.70
CA ASN A 127 -1.29 19.87 -0.80
C ASN A 127 -0.56 18.71 -1.49
N ALA A 128 -0.72 18.56 -2.80
CA ALA A 128 0.07 17.64 -3.60
C ALA A 128 1.56 18.03 -3.61
N PHE A 129 1.86 19.33 -3.77
CA PHE A 129 3.23 19.85 -3.65
C PHE A 129 3.82 19.59 -2.26
N LEU A 130 3.05 19.84 -1.19
CA LEU A 130 3.48 19.56 0.19
C LEU A 130 3.74 18.06 0.40
N LEU A 131 2.87 17.19 -0.10
CA LEU A 131 3.08 15.75 -0.03
C LEU A 131 4.38 15.35 -0.74
N GLY A 132 4.65 15.91 -1.92
CA GLY A 132 5.91 15.68 -2.63
C GLY A 132 7.13 16.02 -1.79
N GLN A 133 7.12 17.16 -1.09
CA GLN A 133 8.19 17.54 -0.18
C GLN A 133 8.33 16.60 1.01
N GLN A 134 7.21 16.13 1.56
CA GLN A 134 7.20 15.17 2.67
C GLN A 134 7.76 13.81 2.24
N LEU A 135 7.39 13.33 1.07
CA LEU A 135 7.91 12.08 0.49
C LEU A 135 9.41 12.16 0.23
N ALA A 136 9.91 13.30 -0.28
CA ALA A 136 11.34 13.48 -0.46
C ALA A 136 12.10 13.36 0.86
N ARG A 137 11.60 13.96 1.94
CA ARG A 137 12.18 13.83 3.27
C ARG A 137 12.06 12.42 3.84
N LEU A 138 10.96 11.70 3.57
CA LEU A 138 10.80 10.28 3.92
C LEU A 138 11.88 9.44 3.26
N HIS A 139 12.09 9.63 1.97
CA HIS A 139 13.08 8.88 1.21
C HIS A 139 14.53 9.20 1.60
N GLU A 140 14.77 10.36 2.19
CA GLU A 140 16.07 10.75 2.77
C GLU A 140 16.21 10.38 4.25
N TRP A 141 15.12 9.94 4.90
CA TRP A 141 15.12 9.55 6.30
C TRP A 141 15.74 8.16 6.46
N SER A 142 17.02 8.01 6.24
CA SER A 142 17.66 6.73 6.48
C SER A 142 19.15 6.73 6.30
N ASP A 143 19.77 5.91 7.12
CA ASP A 143 21.10 5.35 6.96
C ASP A 143 21.08 3.82 6.79
N GLN A 144 19.92 3.25 6.39
CA GLN A 144 19.76 1.81 6.13
C GLN A 144 20.69 1.35 5.00
N PRO A 145 21.57 0.36 5.25
CA PRO A 145 22.58 -0.04 4.25
C PRO A 145 22.10 -1.11 3.26
N GLN A 146 20.89 -1.63 3.41
CA GLN A 146 20.37 -2.76 2.62
C GLN A 146 18.93 -2.51 2.18
N PHE A 147 18.51 -3.25 1.15
CA PHE A 147 17.15 -3.27 0.63
C PHE A 147 16.37 -4.43 1.22
N GLY A 148 15.12 -4.21 1.60
CA GLY A 148 14.29 -5.22 2.26
C GLY A 148 13.48 -4.68 3.43
N LEU A 149 13.01 -5.57 4.28
CA LEU A 149 12.34 -5.26 5.54
C LEU A 149 12.54 -6.43 6.50
N ASP A 150 12.36 -6.21 7.82
CA ASP A 150 12.52 -7.26 8.84
C ASP A 150 11.43 -8.35 8.76
N PHE A 151 10.37 -8.10 8.01
CA PHE A 151 9.26 -9.03 7.83
C PHE A 151 8.71 -8.93 6.39
N ASP A 152 8.12 -10.04 5.93
CA ASP A 152 7.34 -10.04 4.70
C ASP A 152 5.99 -9.37 4.95
N ASN A 153 5.47 -8.68 3.94
CA ASN A 153 4.18 -8.03 3.98
C ASN A 153 3.39 -8.33 2.69
N ASP A 154 2.40 -7.52 2.38
CA ASP A 154 1.56 -7.71 1.20
C ASP A 154 1.49 -6.44 0.36
N LEU A 155 1.42 -6.60 -0.96
CA LEU A 155 0.96 -5.58 -1.88
C LEU A 155 -0.51 -5.89 -2.21
N SER A 156 -1.43 -5.13 -1.64
CA SER A 156 -2.85 -5.48 -1.55
C SER A 156 -3.03 -6.82 -0.80
N THR A 157 -3.36 -7.91 -1.50
CA THR A 157 -3.46 -9.27 -0.93
C THR A 157 -2.40 -10.22 -1.51
N THR A 158 -1.38 -9.68 -2.14
CA THR A 158 -0.32 -10.47 -2.77
C THR A 158 0.91 -10.47 -1.89
N PRO A 159 1.38 -11.62 -1.40
CA PRO A 159 2.58 -11.69 -0.57
C PRO A 159 3.79 -10.99 -1.22
N GLN A 160 4.48 -10.18 -0.43
CA GLN A 160 5.64 -9.40 -0.84
C GLN A 160 6.84 -9.78 0.03
N PRO A 161 7.77 -10.64 -0.47
CA PRO A 161 8.96 -11.03 0.26
C PRO A 161 9.94 -9.85 0.40
N ASN A 162 10.58 -9.76 1.56
CA ASN A 162 11.43 -8.64 1.91
C ASN A 162 12.78 -9.07 2.50
N ALA A 163 13.27 -10.25 2.17
CA ALA A 163 14.58 -10.70 2.64
C ALA A 163 15.68 -9.70 2.27
N TRP A 164 16.49 -9.30 3.25
CA TRP A 164 17.52 -8.28 3.11
C TRP A 164 18.53 -8.58 2.02
N GLN A 165 18.78 -7.61 1.13
CA GLN A 165 19.73 -7.69 0.02
C GLN A 165 20.63 -6.44 -0.01
N ARG A 166 21.89 -6.65 -0.38
CA ARG A 166 22.85 -5.54 -0.50
C ARG A 166 22.78 -4.83 -1.85
N ARG A 167 22.29 -5.52 -2.88
CA ARG A 167 22.23 -5.00 -4.25
C ARG A 167 20.80 -4.79 -4.66
N TRP A 168 20.52 -3.57 -5.12
CA TRP A 168 19.18 -3.24 -5.60
C TRP A 168 18.76 -4.10 -6.79
N SER A 169 19.66 -4.29 -7.76
CA SER A 169 19.35 -5.10 -8.94
C SER A 169 18.93 -6.53 -8.58
N THR A 170 19.57 -7.15 -7.59
CA THR A 170 19.22 -8.47 -7.09
C THR A 170 17.85 -8.45 -6.37
N PHE A 171 17.67 -7.49 -5.47
CA PHE A 171 16.43 -7.36 -4.72
C PHE A 171 15.21 -7.18 -5.65
N PHE A 172 15.30 -6.23 -6.57
CA PHE A 172 14.18 -5.92 -7.44
C PHE A 172 13.91 -7.00 -8.48
N ALA A 173 14.96 -7.57 -9.07
CA ALA A 173 14.80 -8.65 -10.06
C ALA A 173 14.17 -9.90 -9.45
N GLU A 174 14.66 -10.36 -8.31
CA GLU A 174 14.23 -11.62 -7.70
C GLU A 174 12.97 -11.44 -6.85
N GLN A 175 12.99 -10.52 -5.87
CA GLN A 175 11.93 -10.40 -4.88
C GLN A 175 10.76 -9.50 -5.31
N ARG A 176 10.85 -8.86 -6.46
CA ARG A 176 9.75 -8.08 -7.03
C ARG A 176 9.27 -8.70 -8.34
N ILE A 177 10.08 -8.69 -9.38
CA ILE A 177 9.65 -9.14 -10.71
C ILE A 177 9.55 -10.68 -10.76
N GLY A 178 10.61 -11.40 -10.38
CA GLY A 178 10.62 -12.87 -10.37
C GLY A 178 9.49 -13.44 -9.53
N TRP A 179 9.34 -12.95 -8.30
CA TRP A 179 8.27 -13.38 -7.39
C TRP A 179 6.87 -13.19 -7.98
N GLN A 180 6.59 -12.03 -8.59
CA GLN A 180 5.29 -11.78 -9.24
C GLN A 180 5.05 -12.73 -10.43
N LEU A 181 6.07 -13.01 -11.21
CA LEU A 181 5.97 -13.93 -12.34
C LEU A 181 5.74 -15.37 -11.89
N GLU A 182 6.38 -15.80 -10.82
CA GLU A 182 6.17 -17.12 -10.21
C GLU A 182 4.72 -17.26 -9.70
N MET A 183 4.23 -16.29 -8.95
CA MET A 183 2.83 -16.29 -8.48
C MET A 183 1.82 -16.24 -9.63
N ALA A 184 2.12 -15.50 -10.70
CA ALA A 184 1.30 -15.49 -11.91
C ALA A 184 1.26 -16.89 -12.55
N ALA A 185 2.42 -17.56 -12.65
CA ALA A 185 2.53 -18.91 -13.22
C ALA A 185 1.76 -19.96 -12.38
N GLU A 186 1.77 -19.85 -11.05
CA GLU A 186 0.97 -20.71 -10.17
C GLU A 186 -0.53 -20.57 -10.43
N LYS A 187 -0.99 -19.39 -10.86
CA LYS A 187 -2.37 -19.12 -11.30
C LYS A 187 -2.62 -19.45 -12.78
N GLY A 188 -1.65 -20.05 -13.47
CA GLY A 188 -1.75 -20.39 -14.89
C GLY A 188 -1.56 -19.20 -15.85
N ILE A 189 -1.03 -18.10 -15.35
CA ILE A 189 -0.72 -16.90 -16.14
C ILE A 189 0.77 -16.93 -16.52
N HIS A 190 1.07 -17.21 -17.79
CA HIS A 190 2.43 -17.30 -18.31
C HIS A 190 2.76 -16.08 -19.17
N LEU A 191 3.65 -15.22 -18.70
CA LEU A 191 4.01 -13.96 -19.35
C LEU A 191 5.36 -14.06 -20.11
N GLY A 192 6.11 -15.14 -19.92
CA GLY A 192 7.42 -15.38 -20.56
C GLY A 192 8.27 -16.34 -19.75
N ASP A 193 9.53 -16.47 -20.14
CA ASP A 193 10.55 -17.22 -19.41
C ASP A 193 11.01 -16.40 -18.19
N ILE A 194 10.73 -16.90 -16.99
CA ILE A 194 10.96 -16.17 -15.75
C ILE A 194 12.46 -15.90 -15.54
N ASP A 195 13.31 -16.90 -15.75
CA ASP A 195 14.75 -16.76 -15.55
C ASP A 195 15.35 -15.73 -16.49
N LEU A 196 14.93 -15.73 -17.76
CA LEU A 196 15.39 -14.74 -18.75
C LEU A 196 14.92 -13.32 -18.39
N ILE A 197 13.71 -13.18 -17.90
CA ILE A 197 13.17 -11.86 -17.48
C ILE A 197 13.91 -11.35 -16.25
N VAL A 198 14.13 -12.19 -15.25
CA VAL A 198 14.87 -11.86 -14.02
C VAL A 198 16.31 -11.44 -14.37
N ASP A 199 16.99 -12.19 -15.22
CA ASP A 199 18.35 -11.87 -15.70
C ASP A 199 18.37 -10.52 -16.44
N PHE A 200 17.39 -10.26 -17.29
CA PHE A 200 17.26 -8.97 -17.98
C PHE A 200 17.12 -7.81 -16.98
N VAL A 201 16.21 -7.93 -16.01
CA VAL A 201 15.98 -6.90 -14.99
C VAL A 201 17.24 -6.66 -14.15
N HIS A 202 17.92 -7.74 -13.78
CA HIS A 202 19.18 -7.68 -13.04
C HIS A 202 20.26 -6.90 -13.83
N GLN A 203 20.38 -7.17 -15.13
CA GLN A 203 21.34 -6.46 -16.00
C GLN A 203 20.95 -5.00 -16.23
N ALA A 204 19.67 -4.72 -16.46
CA ALA A 204 19.17 -3.36 -16.66
C ALA A 204 19.43 -2.44 -15.45
N LEU A 205 19.43 -2.99 -14.24
CA LEU A 205 19.69 -2.26 -12.99
C LEU A 205 21.13 -2.42 -12.46
N ALA A 206 22.00 -3.16 -13.13
CA ALA A 206 23.33 -3.50 -12.60
C ALA A 206 24.22 -2.27 -12.33
N SER A 207 24.11 -1.22 -13.14
CA SER A 207 24.85 0.04 -12.98
C SER A 207 24.15 1.06 -12.09
N HIS A 208 22.88 0.83 -11.75
CA HIS A 208 22.09 1.72 -10.89
C HIS A 208 22.26 1.32 -9.42
N GLN A 209 22.83 2.20 -8.64
CA GLN A 209 23.11 1.98 -7.22
C GLN A 209 22.43 3.05 -6.37
N PRO A 210 21.10 2.93 -6.15
CA PRO A 210 20.37 3.87 -5.30
C PRO A 210 20.74 3.68 -3.83
N GLN A 211 20.50 4.72 -3.03
CA GLN A 211 20.48 4.58 -1.57
C GLN A 211 19.17 3.91 -1.15
N PRO A 212 19.20 2.94 -0.22
CA PRO A 212 17.97 2.41 0.33
C PRO A 212 17.13 3.52 0.98
N SER A 213 15.90 3.66 0.53
CA SER A 213 14.92 4.63 1.00
C SER A 213 13.70 3.91 1.56
N LEU A 214 13.12 4.41 2.65
CA LEU A 214 11.85 3.88 3.14
C LEU A 214 10.74 4.29 2.19
N LEU A 215 10.11 3.31 1.53
CA LEU A 215 9.04 3.53 0.58
C LEU A 215 7.68 3.39 1.23
N HIS A 216 6.67 4.07 0.67
CA HIS A 216 5.27 3.70 0.88
C HIS A 216 4.98 2.34 0.23
N GLY A 217 5.52 2.09 -0.94
CA GLY A 217 5.46 0.82 -1.67
C GLY A 217 4.20 0.59 -2.51
N ASP A 218 3.12 1.33 -2.22
CA ASP A 218 1.87 1.34 -3.02
C ASP A 218 1.30 2.77 -3.12
N LEU A 219 2.13 3.71 -3.58
CA LEU A 219 1.79 5.14 -3.62
C LEU A 219 0.99 5.50 -4.87
N TRP A 220 -0.32 5.70 -4.71
CA TRP A 220 -1.22 6.14 -5.76
C TRP A 220 -2.37 7.00 -5.18
N SER A 221 -3.24 7.54 -6.04
CA SER A 221 -4.31 8.46 -5.62
C SER A 221 -5.33 7.85 -4.65
N GLY A 222 -5.40 6.53 -4.55
CA GLY A 222 -6.24 5.82 -3.60
C GLY A 222 -5.61 5.70 -2.20
N ASN A 223 -4.30 5.88 -2.08
CA ASN A 223 -3.55 5.69 -0.84
C ASN A 223 -2.93 7.00 -0.31
N CYS A 224 -3.34 8.16 -0.85
CA CYS A 224 -3.00 9.48 -0.34
C CYS A 224 -4.18 10.43 -0.45
N ALA A 225 -4.34 11.31 0.53
CA ALA A 225 -5.47 12.21 0.61
C ALA A 225 -5.14 13.49 1.37
N LEU A 226 -6.05 14.48 1.26
CA LEU A 226 -6.06 15.66 2.10
C LEU A 226 -6.94 15.42 3.32
N GLY A 227 -6.35 15.47 4.50
CA GLY A 227 -7.01 15.46 5.79
C GLY A 227 -7.14 16.87 6.40
N PRO A 228 -7.68 16.94 7.64
CA PRO A 228 -7.83 18.21 8.34
C PRO A 228 -6.51 18.96 8.61
N GLU A 229 -5.42 18.22 8.79
CA GLU A 229 -4.09 18.76 9.13
C GLU A 229 -3.13 18.82 7.96
N GLY A 230 -3.59 18.51 6.75
CA GLY A 230 -2.77 18.48 5.54
C GLY A 230 -2.79 17.11 4.85
N PRO A 231 -1.87 16.88 3.90
CA PRO A 231 -1.82 15.60 3.18
C PRO A 231 -1.38 14.46 4.09
N PHE A 232 -1.93 13.27 3.86
CA PHE A 232 -1.56 12.05 4.55
C PHE A 232 -1.57 10.85 3.59
N ILE A 233 -0.85 9.79 3.97
CA ILE A 233 -0.77 8.52 3.25
C ILE A 233 -1.25 7.37 4.12
N TYR A 234 -1.76 6.31 3.51
CA TYR A 234 -2.32 5.14 4.18
C TYR A 234 -2.26 3.90 3.28
N ASP A 235 -2.59 2.73 3.80
CA ASP A 235 -2.51 1.43 3.11
C ASP A 235 -1.12 1.16 2.49
N PRO A 236 -0.05 1.17 3.31
CA PRO A 236 1.30 1.01 2.81
C PRO A 236 1.63 -0.45 2.47
N ALA A 237 2.62 -0.61 1.58
CA ALA A 237 3.33 -1.86 1.31
C ALA A 237 4.85 -1.62 1.45
N CYS A 238 5.28 -1.16 2.65
CA CYS A 238 6.61 -0.62 2.90
C CYS A 238 7.74 -1.64 2.71
N TYR A 239 8.86 -1.12 2.23
CA TYR A 239 10.17 -1.75 2.29
C TYR A 239 11.25 -0.70 2.04
N TRP A 240 12.49 -1.03 2.38
CA TRP A 240 13.64 -0.21 1.99
C TRP A 240 13.99 -0.54 0.55
N GLY A 241 13.78 0.41 -0.35
CA GLY A 241 13.95 0.25 -1.79
C GLY A 241 14.54 1.47 -2.47
N ASP A 242 14.51 1.49 -3.80
CA ASP A 242 14.81 2.68 -4.58
C ASP A 242 13.63 3.65 -4.55
N ARG A 243 13.89 4.87 -4.13
CA ARG A 243 12.88 5.96 -4.07
C ARG A 243 12.12 6.17 -5.38
N GLU A 244 12.72 5.81 -6.49
CA GLU A 244 12.09 5.91 -7.80
C GLU A 244 10.86 5.01 -7.94
N CYS A 245 10.76 3.93 -7.15
CA CYS A 245 9.62 3.02 -7.19
C CYS A 245 8.31 3.71 -6.80
N ASP A 246 8.29 4.49 -5.71
CA ASP A 246 7.09 5.25 -5.31
C ASP A 246 6.72 6.29 -6.38
N LEU A 247 7.71 6.98 -6.94
CA LEU A 247 7.48 8.03 -7.93
C LEU A 247 7.06 7.48 -9.29
N ALA A 248 7.55 6.30 -9.67
CA ALA A 248 7.16 5.66 -10.92
C ALA A 248 5.68 5.30 -10.99
N MET A 249 5.03 5.15 -9.84
CA MET A 249 3.61 4.81 -9.75
C MET A 249 2.69 5.96 -10.11
N LEU A 250 3.09 7.21 -9.82
CA LEU A 250 2.24 8.39 -9.93
C LEU A 250 1.63 8.58 -11.34
N PRO A 251 2.36 8.41 -12.47
CA PRO A 251 1.79 8.59 -13.81
C PRO A 251 0.82 7.48 -14.24
N LEU A 252 0.80 6.35 -13.54
CA LEU A 252 -0.21 5.30 -13.81
C LEU A 252 -1.62 5.72 -13.38
N HIS A 253 -1.73 6.81 -12.62
CA HIS A 253 -2.96 7.33 -12.05
C HIS A 253 -3.20 8.78 -12.51
N PRO A 254 -4.03 9.00 -13.55
CA PRO A 254 -4.28 10.32 -14.12
C PRO A 254 -4.89 11.33 -13.13
N ASP A 255 -5.54 10.82 -12.07
CA ASP A 255 -6.16 11.65 -11.02
C ASP A 255 -5.14 12.20 -10.02
N GLN A 256 -3.88 11.76 -10.12
CA GLN A 256 -2.80 12.22 -9.24
C GLN A 256 -2.30 13.59 -9.70
N PRO A 257 -2.34 14.62 -8.84
CA PRO A 257 -1.85 15.94 -9.22
C PRO A 257 -0.34 15.92 -9.52
N PRO A 258 0.12 16.43 -10.66
CA PRO A 258 1.53 16.41 -11.04
C PRO A 258 2.43 17.22 -10.11
N GLN A 259 1.86 18.13 -9.30
CA GLN A 259 2.58 18.94 -8.32
C GLN A 259 3.30 18.13 -7.24
N ILE A 260 2.97 16.84 -7.07
CA ILE A 260 3.76 15.93 -6.22
C ILE A 260 5.21 15.87 -6.72
N TYR A 261 5.44 15.75 -8.03
CA TYR A 261 6.78 15.77 -8.59
C TYR A 261 7.51 17.10 -8.35
N ASP A 262 6.81 18.22 -8.55
CA ASP A 262 7.39 19.54 -8.34
C ASP A 262 7.84 19.71 -6.88
N GLY A 263 6.96 19.31 -5.94
CA GLY A 263 7.26 19.32 -4.51
C GLY A 263 8.44 18.40 -4.17
N TYR A 264 8.44 17.20 -4.70
CA TYR A 264 9.51 16.24 -4.48
C TYR A 264 10.86 16.76 -4.97
N GLN A 265 10.92 17.21 -6.22
CA GLN A 265 12.14 17.73 -6.84
C GLN A 265 12.66 19.01 -6.19
N SER A 266 11.78 19.79 -5.54
CA SER A 266 12.21 20.99 -4.79
C SER A 266 13.07 20.66 -3.57
N VAL A 267 13.00 19.45 -3.06
CA VAL A 267 13.77 18.94 -1.91
C VAL A 267 14.86 17.97 -2.37
N SER A 268 14.50 16.98 -3.17
CA SER A 268 15.39 15.90 -3.59
C SER A 268 15.26 15.66 -5.11
N PRO A 269 16.09 16.32 -5.92
CA PRO A 269 16.03 16.18 -7.38
C PRO A 269 16.18 14.72 -7.83
N LEU A 270 15.39 14.36 -8.85
CA LEU A 270 15.46 13.03 -9.44
C LEU A 270 16.77 12.87 -10.23
N PRO A 271 17.42 11.70 -10.12
CA PRO A 271 18.67 11.47 -10.84
C PRO A 271 18.43 11.30 -12.35
N PRO A 272 19.47 11.53 -13.17
CA PRO A 272 19.44 11.18 -14.59
C PRO A 272 19.04 9.71 -14.79
N GLY A 273 18.26 9.43 -15.85
CA GLY A 273 17.80 8.08 -16.17
C GLY A 273 16.58 7.60 -15.39
N PHE A 274 15.98 8.43 -14.52
CA PHE A 274 14.71 8.09 -13.86
C PHE A 274 13.61 7.70 -14.86
N LEU A 275 13.42 8.51 -15.90
CA LEU A 275 12.40 8.26 -16.92
C LEU A 275 12.67 6.98 -17.72
N ASP A 276 13.94 6.58 -17.88
CA ASP A 276 14.30 5.35 -18.56
C ASP A 276 13.99 4.12 -17.71
N ARG A 277 14.15 4.22 -16.38
CA ARG A 277 13.84 3.14 -15.42
C ARG A 277 12.36 3.06 -15.04
N GLN A 278 11.61 4.14 -15.18
CA GLN A 278 10.21 4.23 -14.77
C GLN A 278 9.33 3.09 -15.30
N PRO A 279 9.39 2.68 -16.61
CA PRO A 279 8.61 1.55 -17.11
C PRO A 279 8.91 0.24 -16.41
N LEU A 280 10.18 0.01 -16.04
CA LEU A 280 10.59 -1.18 -15.31
C LEU A 280 9.99 -1.22 -13.89
N TYR A 281 10.00 -0.10 -13.18
CA TYR A 281 9.41 -0.02 -11.84
C TYR A 281 7.87 -0.14 -11.87
N GLN A 282 7.23 0.43 -12.88
CA GLN A 282 5.79 0.29 -13.10
C GLN A 282 5.37 -1.16 -13.36
N LEU A 283 6.25 -1.96 -13.96
CA LEU A 283 5.97 -3.36 -14.29
C LEU A 283 5.57 -4.15 -13.04
N TYR A 284 6.19 -3.90 -11.88
CA TYR A 284 5.88 -4.59 -10.63
C TYR A 284 4.39 -4.48 -10.27
N THR A 285 3.85 -3.28 -10.25
CA THR A 285 2.43 -3.04 -9.95
C THR A 285 1.51 -3.57 -11.05
N LEU A 286 1.90 -3.45 -12.32
CA LEU A 286 1.10 -3.96 -13.43
C LEU A 286 1.00 -5.49 -13.40
N LEU A 287 2.07 -6.20 -13.03
CA LEU A 287 2.06 -7.64 -12.79
C LEU A 287 1.13 -7.99 -11.63
N ASN A 288 1.21 -7.28 -10.51
CA ASN A 288 0.33 -7.48 -9.37
C ASN A 288 -1.14 -7.35 -9.75
N ARG A 289 -1.50 -6.28 -10.48
CA ARG A 289 -2.87 -6.09 -10.98
C ARG A 289 -3.32 -7.21 -11.91
N ALA A 290 -2.42 -7.73 -12.75
CA ALA A 290 -2.74 -8.87 -13.61
C ALA A 290 -3.06 -10.13 -12.79
N ILE A 291 -2.32 -10.38 -11.70
CA ILE A 291 -2.53 -11.50 -10.80
C ILE A 291 -3.87 -11.39 -10.04
N LEU A 292 -4.20 -10.17 -9.60
CA LEU A 292 -5.41 -9.92 -8.81
C LEU A 292 -6.69 -9.89 -9.65
N PHE A 293 -6.64 -9.25 -10.82
CA PHE A 293 -7.85 -8.91 -11.57
C PHE A 293 -7.94 -9.57 -12.96
N GLY A 294 -6.85 -10.09 -13.50
CA GLY A 294 -6.84 -10.71 -14.84
C GLY A 294 -7.31 -9.77 -15.97
N GLY A 295 -7.95 -10.32 -16.98
CA GLY A 295 -8.62 -9.55 -18.04
C GLY A 295 -7.74 -8.48 -18.71
N GLN A 296 -8.20 -7.23 -18.73
CA GLN A 296 -7.45 -6.12 -19.32
C GLN A 296 -6.15 -5.81 -18.61
N HIS A 297 -6.05 -6.09 -17.29
CA HIS A 297 -4.82 -5.92 -16.51
C HIS A 297 -3.72 -6.87 -16.98
N LEU A 298 -4.08 -8.11 -17.35
CA LEU A 298 -3.14 -9.05 -17.94
C LEU A 298 -2.58 -8.55 -19.29
N VAL A 299 -3.47 -8.02 -20.15
CA VAL A 299 -3.05 -7.43 -21.44
C VAL A 299 -2.11 -6.24 -21.21
N ASN A 300 -2.40 -5.40 -20.22
CA ASN A 300 -1.57 -4.24 -19.90
C ASN A 300 -0.20 -4.66 -19.34
N ALA A 301 -0.15 -5.66 -18.47
CA ALA A 301 1.09 -6.20 -17.93
C ALA A 301 1.97 -6.81 -19.03
N GLN A 302 1.39 -7.60 -19.95
CA GLN A 302 2.13 -8.16 -21.09
C GLN A 302 2.72 -7.07 -21.97
N LYS A 303 1.93 -6.05 -22.34
CA LYS A 303 2.42 -4.92 -23.14
C LYS A 303 3.53 -4.14 -22.44
N ALA A 304 3.44 -3.98 -21.12
CA ALA A 304 4.48 -3.31 -20.33
C ALA A 304 5.76 -4.14 -20.30
N LEU A 305 5.64 -5.45 -20.11
CA LEU A 305 6.78 -6.38 -20.14
C LEU A 305 7.46 -6.38 -21.51
N ASP A 306 6.69 -6.51 -22.59
CA ASP A 306 7.22 -6.51 -23.96
C ASP A 306 7.98 -5.20 -24.25
N ARG A 307 7.48 -4.07 -23.77
CA ARG A 307 8.14 -2.76 -23.92
C ARG A 307 9.45 -2.70 -23.14
N VAL A 308 9.45 -3.20 -21.90
CA VAL A 308 10.66 -3.23 -21.05
C VAL A 308 11.73 -4.11 -21.68
N LEU A 309 11.36 -5.28 -22.21
CA LEU A 309 12.31 -6.21 -22.83
C LEU A 309 12.83 -5.73 -24.20
N ALA A 310 12.18 -4.78 -24.85
CA ALA A 310 12.56 -4.21 -26.13
C ALA A 310 13.44 -2.94 -25.99
N ALA A 311 13.60 -2.40 -24.80
CA ALA A 311 14.36 -1.17 -24.52
C ALA A 311 15.84 -1.47 -24.28
#